data_6974ca5aa91611f31f69eb021ee10979
#
_entry.id   6974ca5aa91611f31f69eb021ee10979
#
_cell.length_a   1.000
_cell.length_b   1.000
_cell.length_c   1.000
_cell.angle_alpha   90.00
_cell.angle_beta   90.00
_cell.angle_gamma   90.00
#
_symmetry.space_group_name_H-M   'P 1'
#
loop_
_entity.id
_entity.type
_entity.pdbx_description
1 polymer ?
#
loop_
_entity_poly.entity_id
_entity_poly.type
_entity_poly.pdbx_seq_one_letter_code
_entity_poly.pdbx_strand_id
1 'polypeptide(L)'
;MGKMMTSSGTLGEAEESDANYMSTGKKKPGRPKKSATATPERLPPNPFVHEILELVSKQRSVTKKVEVLQEHRCDALVSVLIWNFDETVVSLVPEGEVPYERNEVPVGTDHTSLRKEWKNLYHFVQGGNNSLSTIRRETMFIQVLEGLHPEEAEVLCLVKDGLLASKYKITRGVVETAYPDIVWGGRGG
;
A
#
# COMPACT_ATOMS: atom_id res chain seq x y z
N MET A 1 -40.36 11.99 -82.69
CA MET A 1 -41.07 10.71 -82.96
C MET A 1 -41.12 10.05 -81.58
N GLY A 2 -42.18 10.04 -80.94
CA GLY A 2 -43.48 9.46 -81.12
C GLY A 2 -43.72 8.62 -79.88
N LYS A 3 -44.62 9.03 -79.24
CA LYS A 3 -45.94 8.57 -78.79
C LYS A 3 -45.89 7.79 -77.43
N MET A 4 -46.53 8.33 -76.36
CA MET A 4 -47.97 8.08 -76.06
C MET A 4 -48.20 6.63 -75.61
N MET A 5 -48.91 6.30 -74.60
CA MET A 5 -50.16 6.72 -73.91
C MET A 5 -50.31 5.87 -72.66
N THR A 6 -50.81 6.50 -71.56
CA THR A 6 -52.14 6.29 -70.93
C THR A 6 -52.34 4.88 -70.36
N SER A 7 -52.90 4.67 -69.20
CA SER A 7 -54.10 5.19 -68.57
C SER A 7 -54.31 4.49 -67.24
N SER A 8 -54.68 5.24 -66.27
CA SER A 8 -55.87 5.15 -65.41
C SER A 8 -56.16 3.91 -64.57
N GLY A 9 -56.46 4.20 -63.39
CA GLY A 9 -57.60 3.73 -62.61
C GLY A 9 -57.18 2.74 -61.51
N THR A 10 -57.60 2.75 -60.34
CA THR A 10 -58.78 3.20 -59.72
C THR A 10 -58.61 3.12 -58.21
N LEU A 11 -59.25 3.95 -57.51
CA LEU A 11 -59.63 3.98 -56.11
C LEU A 11 -59.87 2.60 -55.45
N GLY A 12 -59.43 2.45 -54.26
CA GLY A 12 -59.84 1.39 -53.35
C GLY A 12 -59.57 1.87 -51.92
N GLU A 13 -60.64 2.21 -51.29
CA GLU A 13 -60.83 2.79 -49.97
C GLU A 13 -60.26 1.92 -48.84
N ALA A 14 -59.89 2.65 -47.81
CA ALA A 14 -60.11 2.42 -46.41
C ALA A 14 -59.96 1.01 -45.84
N GLU A 15 -59.07 0.89 -44.86
CA GLU A 15 -59.51 0.48 -43.54
C GLU A 15 -58.46 0.85 -42.48
N GLU A 16 -58.91 1.66 -41.53
CA GLU A 16 -58.27 1.85 -40.27
C GLU A 16 -58.12 0.51 -39.55
N SER A 17 -56.91 0.20 -39.08
CA SER A 17 -56.81 -0.64 -37.93
C SER A 17 -55.71 -0.09 -37.03
N ASP A 18 -56.13 0.48 -35.94
CA ASP A 18 -55.36 0.81 -34.78
C ASP A 18 -54.50 -0.38 -34.33
N ALA A 19 -53.22 -0.36 -34.61
CA ALA A 19 -52.28 -1.19 -33.93
C ALA A 19 -51.50 -0.34 -32.91
N ASN A 20 -52.04 -0.35 -31.71
CA ASN A 20 -51.46 0.14 -30.49
C ASN A 20 -50.07 -0.48 -30.32
N TYR A 21 -49.00 0.20 -30.82
CA TYR A 21 -47.62 -0.19 -30.60
C TYR A 21 -47.21 0.23 -29.19
N MET A 22 -47.50 -0.66 -28.24
CA MET A 22 -46.91 -0.55 -26.89
C MET A 22 -45.40 -0.62 -27.01
N SER A 23 -44.78 0.54 -26.87
CA SER A 23 -43.34 0.71 -26.64
C SER A 23 -43.00 0.04 -25.34
N THR A 24 -42.63 -1.24 -25.40
CA THR A 24 -41.96 -1.91 -24.28
C THR A 24 -40.58 -1.34 -24.17
N GLY A 25 -40.43 -0.32 -23.34
CA GLY A 25 -39.13 0.20 -22.94
C GLY A 25 -38.27 -0.94 -22.33
N LYS A 26 -37.37 -1.48 -23.10
CA LYS A 26 -36.32 -2.36 -22.60
C LYS A 26 -35.49 -1.56 -21.60
N LYS A 27 -35.81 -1.73 -20.29
CA LYS A 27 -34.88 -1.32 -19.21
C LYS A 27 -33.55 -1.96 -19.48
N LYS A 28 -32.54 -1.12 -19.73
CA LYS A 28 -31.12 -1.56 -19.75
C LYS A 28 -30.85 -2.28 -18.44
N PRO A 29 -30.24 -3.48 -18.45
CA PRO A 29 -29.86 -4.14 -17.22
C PRO A 29 -28.92 -3.23 -16.47
N GLY A 30 -29.31 -2.83 -15.26
CA GLY A 30 -28.48 -2.04 -14.38
C GLY A 30 -27.15 -2.77 -14.16
N ARG A 31 -26.05 -2.05 -14.38
CA ARG A 31 -24.69 -2.51 -14.06
C ARG A 31 -24.72 -3.08 -12.64
N PRO A 32 -24.30 -4.33 -12.41
CA PRO A 32 -24.30 -4.90 -11.08
C PRO A 32 -23.47 -3.98 -10.18
N LYS A 33 -24.11 -3.42 -9.16
CA LYS A 33 -23.41 -2.75 -8.08
C LYS A 33 -22.52 -3.82 -7.46
N LYS A 34 -21.21 -3.71 -7.66
CA LYS A 34 -20.22 -4.45 -6.86
C LYS A 34 -20.47 -4.06 -5.41
N SER A 35 -21.20 -4.88 -4.70
CA SER A 35 -21.21 -4.87 -3.25
C SER A 35 -19.84 -5.35 -2.80
N ALA A 36 -18.90 -4.43 -2.75
CA ALA A 36 -17.66 -4.64 -2.04
C ALA A 36 -17.96 -4.42 -0.55
N THR A 37 -18.63 -5.37 0.08
CA THR A 37 -18.42 -5.65 1.49
C THR A 37 -17.04 -6.32 1.56
N ALA A 38 -15.99 -5.51 1.42
CA ALA A 38 -14.69 -5.90 1.88
C ALA A 38 -14.83 -6.08 3.40
N THR A 39 -14.93 -7.31 3.85
CA THR A 39 -14.67 -7.65 5.24
C THR A 39 -13.36 -6.94 5.60
N PRO A 40 -13.30 -6.13 6.66
CA PRO A 40 -12.05 -5.51 7.05
C PRO A 40 -11.03 -6.62 7.22
N GLU A 41 -9.96 -6.57 6.45
CA GLU A 41 -8.86 -7.52 6.52
C GLU A 41 -8.24 -7.38 7.91
N ARG A 42 -8.64 -8.29 8.81
CA ARG A 42 -8.14 -8.29 10.19
C ARG A 42 -6.80 -8.98 10.20
N LEU A 43 -5.79 -8.23 10.59
CA LEU A 43 -4.46 -8.77 10.83
C LEU A 43 -4.46 -9.70 12.06
N PRO A 44 -3.51 -10.64 12.14
CA PRO A 44 -3.32 -11.48 13.33
C PRO A 44 -2.98 -10.60 14.56
N PRO A 45 -3.07 -11.16 15.80
CA PRO A 45 -2.84 -10.39 17.02
C PRO A 45 -1.46 -9.71 17.10
N ASN A 46 -0.45 -10.28 16.46
CA ASN A 46 0.91 -9.74 16.39
C ASN A 46 1.38 -9.71 14.93
N PRO A 47 0.83 -8.81 14.11
CA PRO A 47 1.17 -8.75 12.70
C PRO A 47 2.62 -8.31 12.50
N PHE A 48 3.21 -8.74 11.40
CA PHE A 48 4.48 -8.20 10.95
C PHE A 48 4.35 -6.72 10.58
N VAL A 49 5.46 -5.99 10.63
CA VAL A 49 5.45 -4.55 10.29
C VAL A 49 5.04 -4.34 8.83
N HIS A 50 5.49 -5.19 7.91
CA HIS A 50 5.10 -5.09 6.50
C HIS A 50 3.59 -5.28 6.29
N GLU A 51 2.94 -6.21 7.02
CA GLU A 51 1.49 -6.43 6.93
C GLU A 51 0.70 -5.18 7.37
N ILE A 52 1.16 -4.51 8.43
CA ILE A 52 0.55 -3.25 8.89
C ILE A 52 0.70 -2.17 7.80
N LEU A 53 1.91 -2.01 7.25
CA LEU A 53 2.19 -1.02 6.21
C LEU A 53 1.38 -1.28 4.93
N GLU A 54 1.20 -2.53 4.55
CA GLU A 54 0.33 -2.93 3.43
C GLU A 54 -1.14 -2.59 3.70
N LEU A 55 -1.64 -2.89 4.89
CA LEU A 55 -3.01 -2.56 5.26
C LEU A 55 -3.23 -1.04 5.21
N VAL A 56 -2.27 -0.24 5.69
CA VAL A 56 -2.29 1.23 5.58
C VAL A 56 -2.29 1.66 4.11
N SER A 57 -1.47 1.04 3.26
CA SER A 57 -1.35 1.40 1.84
C SER A 57 -2.66 1.17 1.06
N LYS A 58 -3.44 0.16 1.44
CA LYS A 58 -4.74 -0.16 0.86
C LYS A 58 -5.82 0.86 1.23
N GLN A 59 -5.64 1.64 2.29
CA GLN A 59 -6.60 2.66 2.71
C GLN A 59 -6.56 3.89 1.81
N ARG A 60 -7.74 4.31 1.33
CA ARG A 60 -7.88 5.48 0.44
C ARG A 60 -7.93 6.81 1.18
N SER A 61 -8.43 6.81 2.41
CA SER A 61 -8.57 8.04 3.20
C SER A 61 -7.45 8.16 4.23
N VAL A 62 -6.99 9.38 4.46
CA VAL A 62 -5.98 9.69 5.49
C VAL A 62 -6.47 9.27 6.87
N THR A 63 -7.73 9.54 7.20
CA THR A 63 -8.32 9.15 8.48
C THR A 63 -8.22 7.65 8.73
N LYS A 64 -8.55 6.83 7.72
CA LYS A 64 -8.44 5.37 7.85
C LYS A 64 -6.99 4.89 7.95
N LYS A 65 -6.04 5.55 7.29
CA LYS A 65 -4.62 5.25 7.45
C LYS A 65 -4.15 5.52 8.90
N VAL A 66 -4.59 6.64 9.45
CA VAL A 66 -4.30 7.01 10.84
C VAL A 66 -4.91 5.99 11.82
N GLU A 67 -6.17 5.61 11.64
CA GLU A 67 -6.84 4.60 12.46
C GLU A 67 -6.06 3.27 12.47
N VAL A 68 -5.65 2.76 11.30
CA VAL A 68 -4.88 1.51 11.19
C VAL A 68 -3.52 1.63 11.88
N LEU A 69 -2.81 2.76 11.71
CA LEU A 69 -1.54 2.98 12.40
C LEU A 69 -1.71 3.00 13.92
N GLN A 70 -2.76 3.65 14.42
CA GLN A 70 -3.06 3.72 15.86
C GLN A 70 -3.45 2.36 16.43
N GLU A 71 -4.28 1.59 15.72
CA GLU A 71 -4.74 0.26 16.14
C GLU A 71 -3.58 -0.73 16.27
N HIS A 72 -2.62 -0.67 15.34
CA HIS A 72 -1.48 -1.60 15.27
C HIS A 72 -0.17 -0.99 15.76
N ARG A 73 -0.24 0.05 16.59
CA ARG A 73 0.95 0.70 17.14
C ARG A 73 1.86 -0.30 17.85
N CYS A 74 3.14 -0.31 17.48
CA CYS A 74 4.19 -1.03 18.19
C CYS A 74 5.53 -0.31 18.03
N ASP A 75 6.46 -0.56 18.96
CA ASP A 75 7.77 0.11 18.96
C ASP A 75 8.54 -0.09 17.66
N ALA A 76 8.46 -1.29 17.09
CA ALA A 76 9.12 -1.60 15.82
C ALA A 76 8.58 -0.73 14.68
N LEU A 77 7.25 -0.59 14.57
CA LEU A 77 6.62 0.26 13.56
C LEU A 77 7.01 1.73 13.75
N VAL A 78 6.95 2.22 15.00
CA VAL A 78 7.33 3.60 15.32
C VAL A 78 8.79 3.86 14.97
N SER A 79 9.70 2.94 15.32
CA SER A 79 11.14 3.06 15.03
C SER A 79 11.43 3.12 13.52
N VAL A 80 10.77 2.27 12.74
CA VAL A 80 10.87 2.23 11.28
C VAL A 80 10.35 3.53 10.65
N LEU A 81 9.21 4.04 11.13
CA LEU A 81 8.64 5.29 10.64
C LEU A 81 9.49 6.51 11.00
N ILE A 82 10.06 6.56 12.21
CA ILE A 82 10.99 7.62 12.61
C ILE A 82 12.24 7.58 11.71
N TRP A 83 12.85 6.41 11.52
CA TRP A 83 14.03 6.28 10.67
C TRP A 83 13.77 6.78 9.26
N ASN A 84 12.61 6.47 8.68
CA ASN A 84 12.29 6.86 7.31
C ASN A 84 11.92 8.35 7.16
N PHE A 85 11.22 8.94 8.14
CA PHE A 85 10.59 10.27 7.97
C PHE A 85 11.24 11.38 8.79
N ASP A 86 12.11 11.07 9.74
CA ASP A 86 12.85 12.07 10.51
C ASP A 86 14.15 12.43 9.78
N GLU A 87 14.19 13.63 9.23
CA GLU A 87 15.34 14.14 8.46
C GLU A 87 16.64 14.24 9.29
N THR A 88 16.53 14.21 10.63
CA THR A 88 17.68 14.23 11.52
C THR A 88 18.27 12.83 11.76
N VAL A 89 17.56 11.79 11.36
CA VAL A 89 18.05 10.42 11.42
C VAL A 89 18.85 10.13 10.15
N VAL A 90 20.17 10.09 10.30
CA VAL A 90 21.08 9.79 9.19
C VAL A 90 21.42 8.31 9.21
N SER A 91 21.12 7.62 8.11
CA SER A 91 21.51 6.22 7.91
C SER A 91 23.02 6.11 7.73
N LEU A 92 23.64 5.18 8.42
CA LEU A 92 25.06 4.84 8.29
C LEU A 92 25.30 3.56 7.45
N VAL A 93 24.24 3.02 6.88
CA VAL A 93 24.30 1.92 5.90
C VAL A 93 24.31 2.55 4.51
N PRO A 94 25.14 2.07 3.57
CA PRO A 94 25.19 2.60 2.21
C PRO A 94 23.83 2.58 1.52
N GLU A 95 23.55 3.61 0.72
CA GLU A 95 22.35 3.69 -0.12
C GLU A 95 22.41 2.62 -1.24
N GLY A 96 21.23 2.25 -1.73
CA GLY A 96 21.08 1.35 -2.84
C GLY A 96 20.88 -0.11 -2.43
N GLU A 97 21.07 -1.00 -3.38
CA GLU A 97 20.82 -2.43 -3.21
C GLU A 97 21.82 -3.07 -2.24
N VAL A 98 21.29 -3.84 -1.30
CA VAL A 98 22.10 -4.58 -0.33
C VAL A 98 22.18 -6.03 -0.78
N PRO A 99 23.40 -6.62 -0.92
CA PRO A 99 23.56 -8.03 -1.26
C PRO A 99 23.29 -8.91 -0.02
N TYR A 100 22.09 -9.47 0.09
CA TYR A 100 21.73 -10.42 1.13
C TYR A 100 20.92 -11.58 0.54
N GLU A 101 20.95 -12.74 1.18
CA GLU A 101 20.14 -13.87 0.81
C GLU A 101 18.75 -13.78 1.45
N ARG A 102 17.69 -13.88 0.62
CA ARG A 102 16.33 -13.85 1.11
C ARG A 102 16.02 -15.13 1.87
N ASN A 103 15.53 -14.99 3.09
CA ASN A 103 15.12 -16.12 3.89
C ASN A 103 13.72 -16.58 3.48
N GLU A 104 13.64 -17.53 2.56
CA GLU A 104 12.38 -18.05 1.99
C GLU A 104 11.78 -19.23 2.82
N VAL A 105 12.27 -19.46 4.01
CA VAL A 105 11.75 -20.49 4.91
C VAL A 105 10.31 -20.14 5.33
N PRO A 106 9.40 -21.14 5.51
CA PRO A 106 8.03 -20.84 5.95
C PRO A 106 7.96 -20.07 7.26
N VAL A 107 7.00 -19.14 7.34
CA VAL A 107 6.77 -18.30 8.53
C VAL A 107 6.65 -19.17 9.79
N GLY A 108 7.40 -18.78 10.82
CA GLY A 108 7.35 -19.44 12.13
C GLY A 108 8.41 -20.52 12.37
N THR A 109 9.27 -20.83 11.39
CA THR A 109 10.34 -21.82 11.56
C THR A 109 11.67 -21.20 11.99
N ASP A 110 12.18 -20.18 11.28
CA ASP A 110 13.55 -19.68 11.51
C ASP A 110 13.69 -18.19 11.26
N HIS A 111 12.59 -17.45 11.27
CA HIS A 111 12.61 -16.01 11.12
C HIS A 111 12.66 -15.30 12.46
N THR A 112 13.49 -14.27 12.55
CA THR A 112 13.27 -13.18 13.48
C THR A 112 12.21 -12.23 12.94
N SER A 113 11.88 -11.19 13.65
CA SER A 113 10.92 -10.18 13.21
C SER A 113 11.39 -8.79 13.61
N LEU A 114 10.96 -7.77 12.88
CA LEU A 114 11.23 -6.37 13.27
C LEU A 114 10.76 -6.06 14.68
N ARG A 115 9.70 -6.72 15.16
CA ARG A 115 9.24 -6.61 16.55
C ARG A 115 10.27 -7.08 17.59
N LYS A 116 11.19 -7.94 17.21
CA LYS A 116 12.30 -8.41 18.07
C LYS A 116 13.55 -7.57 17.83
N GLU A 117 13.83 -7.26 16.56
CA GLU A 117 15.08 -6.61 16.14
C GLU A 117 15.08 -5.08 16.27
N TRP A 118 13.94 -4.43 16.50
CA TRP A 118 13.87 -2.97 16.51
C TRP A 118 14.86 -2.29 17.47
N LYS A 119 15.17 -2.95 18.58
CA LYS A 119 16.14 -2.46 19.55
C LYS A 119 17.57 -2.39 19.00
N ASN A 120 17.86 -3.16 17.97
CA ASN A 120 19.19 -3.20 17.34
C ASN A 120 19.32 -2.19 16.20
N LEU A 121 18.21 -1.55 15.78
CA LEU A 121 18.22 -0.61 14.65
C LEU A 121 19.07 0.64 14.90
N TYR A 122 19.28 1.02 16.16
CA TYR A 122 20.17 2.14 16.53
C TYR A 122 21.61 1.97 16.07
N HIS A 123 22.06 0.73 15.82
CA HIS A 123 23.40 0.46 15.30
C HIS A 123 23.60 1.01 13.88
N PHE A 124 22.53 1.23 13.14
CA PHE A 124 22.56 1.59 11.72
C PHE A 124 22.35 3.09 11.47
N VAL A 125 22.13 3.87 12.51
CA VAL A 125 21.90 5.32 12.41
C VAL A 125 22.97 6.11 13.16
N GLN A 126 23.22 7.32 12.69
CA GLN A 126 24.20 8.24 13.31
C GLN A 126 23.77 8.55 14.76
N GLY A 127 24.75 8.65 15.64
CA GLY A 127 24.51 8.91 17.07
C GLY A 127 24.12 7.67 17.88
N GLY A 128 23.79 6.54 17.23
CA GLY A 128 23.40 5.31 17.93
C GLY A 128 24.59 4.54 18.49
N ASN A 129 25.42 3.96 17.64
CA ASN A 129 26.63 3.24 18.03
C ASN A 129 27.86 3.69 17.24
N ASN A 130 28.61 4.59 17.83
CA ASN A 130 29.80 5.17 17.20
C ASN A 130 31.05 4.26 17.27
N SER A 131 31.02 3.19 18.05
CA SER A 131 32.16 2.25 18.21
C SER A 131 32.22 1.19 17.11
N LEU A 132 31.15 1.04 16.30
CA LEU A 132 31.12 0.10 15.19
C LEU A 132 31.84 0.65 13.95
N SER A 133 32.75 -0.15 13.39
CA SER A 133 33.33 0.15 12.07
C SER A 133 32.25 0.00 10.98
N THR A 134 32.42 0.70 9.87
CA THR A 134 31.51 0.65 8.72
C THR A 134 31.29 -0.77 8.23
N ILE A 135 32.38 -1.52 8.01
CA ILE A 135 32.33 -2.91 7.54
C ILE A 135 31.52 -3.79 8.50
N ARG A 136 31.74 -3.65 9.81
CA ARG A 136 31.01 -4.44 10.81
C ARG A 136 29.53 -4.07 10.84
N ARG A 137 29.20 -2.79 10.67
CA ARG A 137 27.82 -2.31 10.60
C ARG A 137 27.09 -2.88 9.38
N GLU A 138 27.72 -2.85 8.21
CA GLU A 138 27.17 -3.45 6.98
C GLU A 138 26.96 -4.96 7.14
N THR A 139 27.95 -5.67 7.69
CA THR A 139 27.81 -7.11 7.95
C THR A 139 26.64 -7.40 8.91
N MET A 140 26.50 -6.62 9.98
CA MET A 140 25.37 -6.76 10.92
C MET A 140 24.03 -6.47 10.24
N PHE A 141 23.98 -5.46 9.37
CA PHE A 141 22.76 -5.13 8.63
C PHE A 141 22.33 -6.28 7.73
N ILE A 142 23.27 -6.87 6.97
CA ILE A 142 23.02 -8.05 6.14
C ILE A 142 22.50 -9.21 7.00
N GLN A 143 23.14 -9.50 8.13
CA GLN A 143 22.69 -10.56 9.03
C GLN A 143 21.26 -10.35 9.56
N VAL A 144 20.89 -9.10 9.84
CA VAL A 144 19.52 -8.76 10.24
C VAL A 144 18.55 -9.02 9.07
N LEU A 145 18.89 -8.60 7.85
CA LEU A 145 18.05 -8.83 6.68
C LEU A 145 17.85 -10.33 6.40
N GLU A 146 18.90 -11.12 6.49
CA GLU A 146 18.87 -12.58 6.28
C GLU A 146 18.07 -13.32 7.37
N GLY A 147 18.01 -12.78 8.58
CA GLY A 147 17.20 -13.33 9.66
C GLY A 147 15.73 -12.94 9.60
N LEU A 148 15.35 -11.88 8.89
CA LEU A 148 13.97 -11.40 8.80
C LEU A 148 13.15 -12.14 7.75
N HIS A 149 11.81 -12.07 7.91
CA HIS A 149 10.90 -12.40 6.82
C HIS A 149 11.23 -11.55 5.59
N PRO A 150 11.22 -12.08 4.35
CA PRO A 150 11.64 -11.36 3.15
C PRO A 150 11.01 -9.99 2.98
N GLU A 151 9.73 -9.85 3.33
CA GLU A 151 9.00 -8.59 3.20
C GLU A 151 9.34 -7.59 4.32
N GLU A 152 9.71 -8.05 5.52
CA GLU A 152 10.25 -7.18 6.56
C GLU A 152 11.67 -6.72 6.23
N ALA A 153 12.49 -7.58 5.63
CA ALA A 153 13.80 -7.21 5.12
C ALA A 153 13.69 -6.12 4.03
N GLU A 154 12.72 -6.26 3.12
CA GLU A 154 12.44 -5.23 2.12
C GLU A 154 12.02 -3.89 2.75
N VAL A 155 11.20 -3.92 3.81
CA VAL A 155 10.86 -2.70 4.57
C VAL A 155 12.11 -2.01 5.08
N LEU A 156 13.07 -2.73 5.68
CA LEU A 156 14.32 -2.13 6.15
C LEU A 156 15.18 -1.55 5.02
N CYS A 157 15.24 -2.22 3.87
CA CYS A 157 15.94 -1.70 2.70
C CYS A 157 15.32 -0.37 2.23
N LEU A 158 13.99 -0.28 2.19
CA LEU A 158 13.30 0.97 1.83
C LEU A 158 13.51 2.08 2.86
N VAL A 159 13.49 1.73 4.14
CA VAL A 159 13.65 2.68 5.24
C VAL A 159 15.03 3.31 5.28
N LYS A 160 16.08 2.51 5.08
CA LYS A 160 17.45 3.04 5.05
C LYS A 160 17.68 4.09 3.95
N ASP A 161 16.94 3.98 2.86
CA ASP A 161 17.01 4.87 1.69
C ASP A 161 15.89 5.95 1.71
N GLY A 162 15.06 6.01 2.76
CA GLY A 162 13.94 6.96 2.85
C GLY A 162 12.80 6.74 1.86
N LEU A 163 12.68 5.53 1.30
CA LEU A 163 11.78 5.20 0.19
C LEU A 163 10.46 4.54 0.61
N LEU A 164 10.15 4.48 1.90
CA LEU A 164 8.94 3.82 2.40
C LEU A 164 7.66 4.41 1.79
N ALA A 165 7.63 5.73 1.59
CA ALA A 165 6.48 6.43 0.99
C ALA A 165 6.17 5.97 -0.43
N SER A 166 7.17 5.58 -1.21
CA SER A 166 7.01 5.16 -2.60
C SER A 166 6.23 3.86 -2.73
N LYS A 167 6.51 2.88 -1.86
CA LYS A 167 5.82 1.57 -1.83
C LYS A 167 4.49 1.65 -1.09
N TYR A 168 4.48 2.16 0.14
CA TYR A 168 3.33 2.06 1.04
C TYR A 168 2.42 3.29 1.05
N LYS A 169 2.75 4.33 0.29
CA LYS A 169 1.93 5.56 0.15
C LYS A 169 1.58 6.20 1.50
N ILE A 170 2.53 6.15 2.43
CA ILE A 170 2.47 6.78 3.74
C ILE A 170 3.33 8.04 3.68
N THR A 171 2.84 9.15 4.21
CA THR A 171 3.56 10.40 4.30
C THR A 171 3.84 10.77 5.75
N ARG A 172 4.85 11.62 5.98
CA ARG A 172 5.15 12.14 7.32
C ARG A 172 3.93 12.73 8.00
N GLY A 173 3.10 13.51 7.31
CA GLY A 173 1.89 14.10 7.89
C GLY A 173 0.86 13.08 8.40
N VAL A 174 0.77 11.91 7.73
CA VAL A 174 -0.07 10.81 8.22
C VAL A 174 0.49 10.24 9.52
N VAL A 175 1.82 10.07 9.61
CA VAL A 175 2.49 9.56 10.81
C VAL A 175 2.39 10.54 11.97
N GLU A 176 2.58 11.83 11.72
CA GLU A 176 2.43 12.90 12.73
C GLU A 176 1.01 12.94 13.30
N THR A 177 0.01 12.76 12.44
CA THR A 177 -1.39 12.69 12.88
C THR A 177 -1.68 11.42 13.68
N ALA A 178 -1.10 10.28 13.28
CA ALA A 178 -1.29 9.02 13.98
C ALA A 178 -0.60 8.98 15.35
N TYR A 179 0.59 9.58 15.43
CA TYR A 179 1.47 9.55 16.58
C TYR A 179 1.94 10.96 16.99
N PRO A 180 1.08 11.79 17.56
CA PRO A 180 1.41 13.17 17.95
C PRO A 180 2.44 13.25 19.08
N ASP A 181 2.71 12.14 19.77
CA ASP A 181 3.72 12.00 20.80
C ASP A 181 5.14 11.82 20.27
N ILE A 182 5.32 11.59 18.97
CA ILE A 182 6.65 11.51 18.38
C ILE A 182 7.26 12.91 18.32
N VAL A 183 8.38 13.09 19.01
CA VAL A 183 9.21 14.29 18.88
C VAL A 183 10.09 14.13 17.64
N TRP A 184 9.90 14.97 16.66
CA TRP A 184 10.65 15.00 15.40
C TRP A 184 11.89 15.89 15.55
N GLY A 185 12.99 15.47 14.98
CA GLY A 185 14.25 16.21 15.01
C GLY A 185 15.11 15.91 16.26
N GLY A 186 16.36 16.40 16.23
CA GLY A 186 17.30 16.31 17.36
C GLY A 186 17.94 14.93 17.57
N ARG A 187 17.85 14.01 16.59
CA ARG A 187 18.43 12.66 16.68
C ARG A 187 19.77 12.49 15.98
N GLY A 188 20.21 13.49 15.24
CA GLY A 188 21.45 13.45 14.44
C GLY A 188 22.71 13.97 15.16
N GLY A 189 22.69 14.06 16.51
CA GLY A 189 23.81 14.56 17.30
C GLY A 189 24.85 13.52 17.65
#